data_f940a686eec7462f4fe6c459e0521abd
#
_entry.id   f940a686eec7462f4fe6c459e0521abd
#
_cell.length_a   1.000
_cell.length_b   1.000
_cell.length_c   1.000
_cell.angle_alpha   90.00
_cell.angle_beta   90.00
_cell.angle_gamma   90.00
#
_symmetry.space_group_name_H-M   'P 1'
#
loop_
_entity.id
_entity.type
_entity.pdbx_description
1 polymer ?
#
loop_
_entity_poly.entity_id
_entity_poly.type
_entity_poly.pdbx_seq_one_letter_code
_entity_poly.pdbx_strand_id
1 'polypeptide(L)'
;MKKRIEQTISSIEVAEMVNKKHSELLKDIRKYKEQLNEVNIPFVDFFRESTYKDGKGEMRPCYTVTKKGCEFIAHKLTGIKGTEFTARYINRFHEMEDKIGIISAEIIPVGEVAKLTNIMDRIAVRQNLAPHKIAENFKIICEQFGIRLMDDFVKVPEYEQLKLKME
;
A
#
# COMPACT_ATOMS: atom_id res chain seq x y z
N MET A 1 -6.33 10.94 -14.92
CA MET A 1 -4.97 10.87 -14.31
C MET A 1 -5.07 10.10 -12.99
N LYS A 2 -4.44 8.94 -12.87
CA LYS A 2 -4.36 8.22 -11.59
C LYS A 2 -3.50 9.04 -10.63
N LYS A 3 -4.09 9.56 -9.56
CA LYS A 3 -3.36 10.27 -8.50
C LYS A 3 -2.44 9.23 -7.82
N ARG A 4 -1.15 9.28 -8.14
CA ARG A 4 -0.14 8.43 -7.50
C ARG A 4 -0.12 8.82 -6.03
N ILE A 5 -0.43 7.89 -5.13
CA ILE A 5 -0.31 8.13 -3.69
C ILE A 5 1.19 8.29 -3.42
N GLU A 6 1.61 9.52 -3.15
CA GLU A 6 3.01 9.81 -2.84
C GLU A 6 3.29 9.36 -1.40
N GLN A 7 4.24 8.46 -1.26
CA GLN A 7 4.66 7.96 0.04
C GLN A 7 5.49 9.02 0.77
N THR A 8 5.19 9.20 2.04
CA THR A 8 5.88 10.15 2.90
C THR A 8 6.15 9.54 4.28
N ILE A 9 7.19 10.00 4.96
CA ILE A 9 7.56 9.63 6.32
C ILE A 9 7.33 10.83 7.24
N SER A 10 6.86 10.60 8.47
CA SER A 10 6.73 11.68 9.47
C SER A 10 8.10 12.23 9.87
N SER A 11 8.20 13.55 10.06
CA SER A 11 9.42 14.16 10.60
C SER A 11 9.81 13.65 12.00
N ILE A 12 8.87 13.05 12.74
CA ILE A 12 9.16 12.38 14.02
C ILE A 12 9.99 11.12 13.74
N GLU A 13 9.52 10.26 12.82
CA GLU A 13 10.21 9.04 12.40
C GLU A 13 11.58 9.37 11.77
N VAL A 14 11.66 10.43 10.97
CA VAL A 14 12.93 10.89 10.41
C VAL A 14 13.89 11.35 11.52
N ALA A 15 13.42 12.06 12.56
CA ALA A 15 14.25 12.48 13.69
C ALA A 15 14.85 11.29 14.44
N GLU A 16 14.06 10.22 14.63
CA GLU A 16 14.55 8.96 15.21
C GLU A 16 15.62 8.31 14.31
N MET A 17 15.38 8.25 13.00
CA MET A 17 16.33 7.69 12.03
C MET A 17 17.69 8.43 12.03
N VAL A 18 17.68 9.76 12.15
CA VAL A 18 18.92 10.57 12.18
C VAL A 18 19.51 10.72 13.60
N ASN A 19 18.88 10.11 14.60
CA ASN A 19 19.25 10.20 16.01
C ASN A 19 19.37 11.66 16.49
N LYS A 20 18.36 12.49 16.16
CA LYS A 20 18.22 13.88 16.60
C LYS A 20 16.91 14.07 17.37
N LYS A 21 16.87 15.06 18.26
CA LYS A 21 15.60 15.50 18.84
C LYS A 21 14.70 16.05 17.74
N HIS A 22 13.40 15.70 17.76
CA HIS A 22 12.43 16.19 16.77
C HIS A 22 12.43 17.72 16.67
N SER A 23 12.56 18.45 17.80
CA SER A 23 12.64 19.90 17.81
C SER A 23 13.86 20.48 17.06
N GLU A 24 14.98 19.76 17.05
CA GLU A 24 16.18 20.15 16.31
C GLU A 24 16.01 19.91 14.81
N LEU A 25 15.42 18.76 14.44
CA LEU A 25 15.10 18.48 13.04
C LEU A 25 14.12 19.51 12.47
N LEU A 26 13.12 19.93 13.25
CA LEU A 26 12.19 20.98 12.82
C LEU A 26 12.89 22.32 12.56
N LYS A 27 13.92 22.68 13.34
CA LYS A 27 14.75 23.88 13.10
C LYS A 27 15.54 23.73 11.80
N ASP A 28 16.13 22.55 11.55
CA ASP A 28 16.87 22.28 10.32
C ASP A 28 15.94 22.37 9.10
N ILE A 29 14.73 21.78 9.16
CA ILE A 29 13.76 21.83 8.06
C ILE A 29 13.33 23.29 7.76
N ARG A 30 13.13 24.12 8.78
CA ARG A 30 12.81 25.56 8.57
C ARG A 30 13.95 26.28 7.87
N LYS A 31 15.20 26.02 8.26
CA LYS A 31 16.39 26.54 7.58
C LYS A 31 16.45 26.07 6.11
N TYR A 32 16.11 24.80 5.86
CA TYR A 32 16.03 24.29 4.49
C TYR A 32 14.93 24.98 3.68
N LYS A 33 13.80 25.33 4.32
CA LYS A 33 12.73 26.11 3.67
C LYS A 33 13.23 27.46 3.17
N GLU A 34 13.99 28.19 4.01
CA GLU A 34 14.60 29.47 3.64
C GLU A 34 15.57 29.29 2.46
N GLN A 35 16.49 28.32 2.54
CA GLN A 35 17.47 28.05 1.49
C GLN A 35 16.83 27.65 0.15
N LEU A 36 15.79 26.82 0.17
CA LEU A 36 15.07 26.40 -1.03
C LEU A 36 14.31 27.58 -1.67
N ASN A 37 13.74 28.45 -0.85
CA ASN A 37 13.07 29.67 -1.32
C ASN A 37 14.04 30.63 -2.01
N GLU A 38 15.26 30.82 -1.47
CA GLU A 38 16.29 31.67 -2.07
C GLU A 38 16.68 31.22 -3.50
N VAL A 39 16.61 29.92 -3.77
CA VAL A 39 16.93 29.33 -5.09
C VAL A 39 15.70 29.01 -5.93
N ASN A 40 14.51 29.48 -5.52
CA ASN A 40 13.24 29.26 -6.20
C ASN A 40 12.87 27.78 -6.44
N ILE A 41 13.26 26.89 -5.50
CA ILE A 41 12.87 25.48 -5.52
C ILE A 41 11.68 25.26 -4.60
N PRO A 42 10.57 24.62 -5.07
CA PRO A 42 9.39 24.41 -4.26
C PRO A 42 9.66 23.53 -3.03
N PHE A 43 9.55 24.11 -1.84
CA PHE A 43 9.72 23.38 -0.56
C PHE A 43 8.77 22.19 -0.42
N VAL A 44 7.55 22.32 -0.96
CA VAL A 44 6.50 21.29 -0.87
C VAL A 44 6.87 19.96 -1.53
N ASP A 45 7.82 19.97 -2.47
CA ASP A 45 8.33 18.74 -3.10
C ASP A 45 9.15 17.87 -2.15
N PHE A 46 9.67 18.46 -1.10
CA PHE A 46 10.53 17.81 -0.11
C PHE A 46 9.83 17.65 1.24
N PHE A 47 9.15 18.70 1.71
CA PHE A 47 8.56 18.77 3.04
C PHE A 47 7.18 19.42 2.98
N ARG A 48 6.19 18.82 3.65
CA ARG A 48 4.84 19.38 3.75
C ARG A 48 4.50 19.61 5.21
N GLU A 49 3.95 20.77 5.50
CA GLU A 49 3.51 21.11 6.84
C GLU A 49 2.36 20.19 7.28
N SER A 50 2.43 19.69 8.50
CA SER A 50 1.47 18.78 9.09
C SER A 50 1.43 18.98 10.61
N THR A 51 0.55 18.28 11.28
CA THR A 51 0.44 18.27 12.74
C THR A 51 0.29 16.85 13.25
N TYR A 52 0.72 16.62 14.49
CA TYR A 52 0.50 15.37 15.19
C TYR A 52 -0.03 15.64 16.61
N LYS A 53 -0.69 14.65 17.18
CA LYS A 53 -1.20 14.71 18.54
C LYS A 53 -0.13 14.15 19.49
N ASP A 54 0.31 14.94 20.45
CA ASP A 54 1.31 14.51 21.42
C ASP A 54 0.70 13.62 22.52
N GLY A 55 1.54 13.07 23.40
CA GLY A 55 1.11 12.19 24.50
C GLY A 55 0.18 12.85 25.51
N LYS A 56 0.05 14.19 25.50
CA LYS A 56 -0.90 14.97 26.31
C LYS A 56 -2.18 15.32 25.56
N GLY A 57 -2.28 14.92 24.29
CA GLY A 57 -3.44 15.21 23.44
C GLY A 57 -3.39 16.56 22.72
N GLU A 58 -2.27 17.31 22.82
CA GLU A 58 -2.12 18.60 22.16
C GLU A 58 -1.62 18.45 20.71
N MET A 59 -2.13 19.31 19.82
CA MET A 59 -1.68 19.35 18.43
C MET A 59 -0.33 20.08 18.33
N ARG A 60 0.69 19.37 17.83
CA ARG A 60 2.04 19.88 17.65
C ARG A 60 2.41 19.93 16.18
N PRO A 61 3.22 20.90 15.75
CA PRO A 61 3.65 20.97 14.36
C PRO A 61 4.64 19.84 14.03
N CYS A 62 4.48 19.28 12.84
CA CYS A 62 5.42 18.35 12.23
C CYS A 62 5.47 18.57 10.71
N TYR A 63 6.26 17.77 10.01
CA TYR A 63 6.28 17.72 8.55
C TYR A 63 6.06 16.29 8.08
N THR A 64 5.42 16.11 6.94
CA THR A 64 5.55 14.90 6.15
C THR A 64 6.71 15.09 5.17
N VAL A 65 7.65 14.15 5.19
CA VAL A 65 8.88 14.18 4.41
C VAL A 65 8.76 13.21 3.24
N THR A 66 8.90 13.71 2.02
CA THR A 66 8.88 12.90 0.81
C THR A 66 10.18 12.11 0.66
N LYS A 67 10.25 11.16 -0.29
CA LYS A 67 11.49 10.46 -0.64
C LYS A 67 12.59 11.45 -1.00
N LYS A 68 12.29 12.48 -1.81
CA LYS A 68 13.20 13.58 -2.13
C LYS A 68 13.66 14.35 -0.88
N GLY A 69 12.75 14.57 0.08
CA GLY A 69 13.09 15.20 1.36
C GLY A 69 14.07 14.37 2.19
N CYS A 70 13.90 13.06 2.22
CA CYS A 70 14.87 12.15 2.87
C CYS A 70 16.22 12.15 2.16
N GLU A 71 16.26 12.12 0.84
CA GLU A 71 17.47 12.24 0.03
C GLU A 71 18.18 13.57 0.32
N PHE A 72 17.41 14.67 0.37
CA PHE A 72 17.94 16.01 0.69
C PHE A 72 18.58 16.05 2.08
N ILE A 73 17.93 15.47 3.10
CA ILE A 73 18.49 15.38 4.46
C ILE A 73 19.77 14.52 4.46
N ALA A 74 19.75 13.37 3.75
CA ALA A 74 20.91 12.48 3.67
C ALA A 74 22.14 13.18 3.14
N HIS A 75 22.00 14.04 2.13
CA HIS A 75 23.09 14.85 1.58
C HIS A 75 23.65 15.91 2.54
N LYS A 76 22.88 16.29 3.58
CA LYS A 76 23.35 17.23 4.62
C LYS A 76 24.05 16.52 5.78
N LEU A 77 23.93 15.20 5.85
CA LEU A 77 24.59 14.38 6.87
C LEU A 77 25.92 13.84 6.31
N THR A 78 26.91 13.74 7.17
CA THR A 78 28.25 13.24 6.81
C THR A 78 28.63 12.02 7.65
N GLY A 79 29.54 11.19 7.10
CA GLY A 79 30.07 10.02 7.80
C GLY A 79 29.03 8.94 8.07
N ILE A 80 29.26 8.17 9.12
CA ILE A 80 28.44 7.00 9.50
C ILE A 80 26.96 7.35 9.67
N LYS A 81 26.65 8.51 10.25
CA LYS A 81 25.26 8.95 10.44
C LYS A 81 24.51 9.14 9.12
N GLY A 82 25.19 9.66 8.10
CA GLY A 82 24.61 9.80 6.77
C GLY A 82 24.35 8.44 6.12
N THR A 83 25.29 7.50 6.24
CA THR A 83 25.16 6.15 5.72
C THR A 83 24.02 5.39 6.40
N GLU A 84 23.94 5.46 7.74
CA GLU A 84 22.90 4.82 8.53
C GLU A 84 21.51 5.36 8.16
N PHE A 85 21.35 6.68 8.12
CA PHE A 85 20.10 7.30 7.73
C PHE A 85 19.67 6.90 6.31
N THR A 86 20.64 6.92 5.36
CA THR A 86 20.37 6.52 3.97
C THR A 86 19.83 5.08 3.89
N ALA A 87 20.48 4.14 4.57
CA ALA A 87 20.02 2.76 4.59
C ALA A 87 18.62 2.61 5.21
N ARG A 88 18.36 3.30 6.33
CA ARG A 88 17.06 3.24 7.02
C ARG A 88 15.93 3.79 6.17
N TYR A 89 16.07 4.98 5.55
CA TYR A 89 14.98 5.53 4.76
C TYR A 89 14.74 4.75 3.47
N ILE A 90 15.78 4.22 2.81
CA ILE A 90 15.63 3.36 1.64
C ILE A 90 14.79 2.13 1.99
N ASN A 91 15.16 1.40 3.05
CA ASN A 91 14.40 0.23 3.49
C ASN A 91 12.96 0.59 3.83
N ARG A 92 12.75 1.71 4.51
CA ARG A 92 11.41 2.17 4.88
C ARG A 92 10.52 2.48 3.67
N PHE A 93 11.07 3.10 2.63
CA PHE A 93 10.33 3.33 1.39
C PHE A 93 10.03 2.02 0.64
N HIS A 94 10.97 1.07 0.58
CA HIS A 94 10.73 -0.25 -0.01
C HIS A 94 9.62 -0.99 0.74
N GLU A 95 9.64 -1.03 2.08
CA GLU A 95 8.55 -1.63 2.87
C GLU A 95 7.17 -1.02 2.56
N MET A 96 7.12 0.30 2.34
CA MET A 96 5.87 0.97 1.95
C MET A 96 5.47 0.61 0.51
N GLU A 97 6.42 0.51 -0.40
CA GLU A 97 6.19 0.09 -1.80
C GLU A 97 5.69 -1.36 -1.86
N ASP A 98 6.29 -2.26 -1.11
CA ASP A 98 5.88 -3.66 -1.01
C ASP A 98 4.46 -3.81 -0.45
N LYS A 99 4.12 -3.06 0.60
CA LYS A 99 2.75 -3.05 1.14
C LYS A 99 1.73 -2.54 0.13
N ILE A 100 2.06 -1.51 -0.65
CA ILE A 100 1.19 -1.03 -1.73
C ILE A 100 1.12 -2.07 -2.86
N GLY A 101 2.23 -2.73 -3.18
CA GLY A 101 2.27 -3.82 -4.15
C GLY A 101 1.36 -4.98 -3.74
N ILE A 102 1.37 -5.38 -2.48
CA ILE A 102 0.48 -6.41 -1.91
C ILE A 102 -0.99 -5.95 -1.99
N ILE A 103 -1.30 -4.72 -1.55
CA ILE A 103 -2.65 -4.16 -1.62
C ILE A 103 -3.11 -4.04 -3.10
N SER A 104 -2.20 -3.69 -4.01
CA SER A 104 -2.50 -3.60 -5.45
C SER A 104 -2.68 -4.98 -6.10
N ALA A 105 -2.01 -6.01 -5.58
CA ALA A 105 -2.20 -7.39 -6.00
C ALA A 105 -3.52 -7.99 -5.45
N GLU A 106 -3.96 -7.53 -4.28
CA GLU A 106 -5.27 -7.88 -3.72
C GLU A 106 -6.45 -7.16 -4.41
N ILE A 107 -6.21 -6.00 -5.02
CA ILE A 107 -7.18 -5.30 -5.86
C ILE A 107 -6.96 -5.74 -7.32
N ILE A 108 -7.22 -7.00 -7.61
CA ILE A 108 -7.36 -7.41 -9.01
C ILE A 108 -8.59 -6.67 -9.57
N PRO A 109 -8.44 -5.92 -10.68
CA PRO A 109 -9.56 -5.18 -11.24
C PRO A 109 -10.70 -6.16 -11.55
N VAL A 110 -11.91 -5.85 -11.11
CA VAL A 110 -13.10 -6.70 -11.31
C VAL A 110 -13.22 -7.15 -12.77
N GLY A 111 -12.79 -6.31 -13.71
CA GLY A 111 -12.74 -6.64 -15.14
C GLY A 111 -11.75 -7.77 -15.50
N GLU A 112 -10.65 -7.92 -14.80
CA GLU A 112 -9.72 -9.04 -15.04
C GLU A 112 -10.24 -10.34 -14.45
N VAL A 113 -10.90 -10.28 -13.28
CA VAL A 113 -11.63 -11.43 -12.72
C VAL A 113 -12.73 -11.90 -13.68
N ALA A 114 -13.51 -10.96 -14.23
CA ALA A 114 -14.55 -11.27 -15.19
C ALA A 114 -13.99 -11.92 -16.49
N LYS A 115 -12.85 -11.49 -16.98
CA LYS A 115 -12.17 -12.11 -18.13
C LYS A 115 -11.71 -13.54 -17.81
N LEU A 116 -11.11 -13.74 -16.64
CA LEU A 116 -10.65 -15.05 -16.20
C LEU A 116 -11.82 -16.02 -16.07
N THR A 117 -12.91 -15.61 -15.41
CA THR A 117 -14.11 -16.44 -15.26
C THR A 117 -14.75 -16.81 -16.60
N ASN A 118 -14.81 -15.87 -17.57
CA ASN A 118 -15.31 -16.16 -18.92
C ASN A 118 -14.45 -17.20 -19.67
N ILE A 119 -13.12 -17.16 -19.49
CA ILE A 119 -12.21 -18.13 -20.09
C ILE A 119 -12.43 -19.51 -19.46
N MET A 120 -12.54 -19.58 -18.14
CA MET A 120 -12.75 -20.81 -17.39
C MET A 120 -14.10 -21.45 -17.70
N ASP A 121 -15.16 -20.65 -17.81
CA ASP A 121 -16.47 -21.11 -18.22
C ASP A 121 -16.43 -21.78 -19.61
N ARG A 122 -15.82 -21.16 -20.61
CA ARG A 122 -15.62 -21.73 -21.94
C ARG A 122 -14.88 -23.07 -21.93
N ILE A 123 -13.84 -23.18 -21.07
CA ILE A 123 -13.08 -24.42 -20.93
C ILE A 123 -13.94 -25.49 -20.29
N ALA A 124 -14.66 -25.17 -19.21
CA ALA A 124 -15.51 -26.09 -18.49
C ALA A 124 -16.65 -26.64 -19.37
N VAL A 125 -17.28 -25.75 -20.16
CA VAL A 125 -18.32 -26.15 -21.13
C VAL A 125 -17.75 -27.07 -22.20
N ARG A 126 -16.54 -26.79 -22.74
CA ARG A 126 -15.88 -27.66 -23.74
C ARG A 126 -15.52 -29.04 -23.17
N GLN A 127 -15.28 -29.13 -21.88
CA GLN A 127 -15.00 -30.39 -21.17
C GLN A 127 -16.27 -31.12 -20.71
N ASN A 128 -17.47 -30.61 -21.07
CA ASN A 128 -18.77 -31.13 -20.64
C ASN A 128 -18.87 -31.23 -19.09
N LEU A 129 -18.30 -30.26 -18.34
CA LEU A 129 -18.51 -30.21 -16.92
C LEU A 129 -19.95 -29.98 -16.56
N ALA A 130 -20.44 -30.66 -15.52
CA ALA A 130 -21.79 -30.46 -15.02
C ALA A 130 -21.99 -29.01 -14.54
N PRO A 131 -23.19 -28.40 -14.78
CA PRO A 131 -23.43 -26.98 -14.45
C PRO A 131 -23.11 -26.60 -12.99
N HIS A 132 -23.42 -27.49 -12.02
CA HIS A 132 -23.11 -27.25 -10.61
C HIS A 132 -21.59 -27.22 -10.35
N LYS A 133 -20.79 -28.04 -11.07
CA LYS A 133 -19.33 -28.01 -10.96
C LYS A 133 -18.73 -26.72 -11.53
N ILE A 134 -19.32 -26.18 -12.58
CA ILE A 134 -18.95 -24.85 -13.11
C ILE A 134 -19.26 -23.77 -12.10
N ALA A 135 -20.44 -23.84 -11.46
CA ALA A 135 -20.85 -22.89 -10.42
C ALA A 135 -19.95 -22.98 -9.15
N GLU A 136 -19.56 -24.20 -8.73
CA GLU A 136 -18.60 -24.41 -7.65
C GLU A 136 -17.25 -23.74 -7.94
N ASN A 137 -16.68 -23.97 -9.13
CA ASN A 137 -15.42 -23.34 -9.53
C ASN A 137 -15.53 -21.81 -9.56
N PHE A 138 -16.63 -21.27 -10.04
CA PHE A 138 -16.88 -19.83 -10.02
C PHE A 138 -16.96 -19.30 -8.59
N LYS A 139 -17.63 -20.00 -7.68
CA LYS A 139 -17.72 -19.65 -6.25
C LYS A 139 -16.34 -19.60 -5.62
N ILE A 140 -15.50 -20.61 -5.84
CA ILE A 140 -14.12 -20.66 -5.32
C ILE A 140 -13.30 -19.45 -5.79
N ILE A 141 -13.41 -19.07 -7.07
CA ILE A 141 -12.74 -17.90 -7.61
C ILE A 141 -13.23 -16.63 -6.92
N CYS A 142 -14.55 -16.45 -6.81
CA CYS A 142 -15.14 -15.29 -6.15
C CYS A 142 -14.67 -15.15 -4.70
N GLU A 143 -14.60 -16.25 -3.95
CA GLU A 143 -14.13 -16.29 -2.58
C GLU A 143 -12.64 -15.87 -2.47
N GLN A 144 -11.78 -16.32 -3.39
CA GLN A 144 -10.35 -15.89 -3.44
C GLN A 144 -10.20 -14.39 -3.64
N PHE A 145 -11.16 -13.73 -4.29
CA PHE A 145 -11.17 -12.29 -4.50
C PHE A 145 -12.07 -11.52 -3.50
N GLY A 146 -12.51 -12.18 -2.42
CA GLY A 146 -13.34 -11.56 -1.39
C GLY A 146 -14.76 -11.21 -1.87
N ILE A 147 -15.21 -11.76 -3.01
CA ILE A 147 -16.57 -11.55 -3.55
C ILE A 147 -17.50 -12.60 -2.91
N ARG A 148 -18.46 -12.13 -2.14
CA ARG A 148 -19.48 -13.00 -1.53
C ARG A 148 -20.60 -13.28 -2.52
N LEU A 149 -20.91 -14.56 -2.70
CA LEU A 149 -22.09 -15.03 -3.44
C LEU A 149 -23.17 -15.46 -2.44
N MET A 150 -24.41 -15.57 -2.93
CA MET A 150 -25.53 -16.10 -2.14
C MET A 150 -25.28 -17.57 -1.77
N ASP A 151 -25.76 -18.01 -0.59
CA ASP A 151 -25.51 -19.36 -0.08
C ASP A 151 -26.09 -20.45 -0.99
N ASP A 152 -27.16 -20.15 -1.71
CA ASP A 152 -27.85 -21.04 -2.65
C ASP A 152 -27.37 -20.88 -4.11
N PHE A 153 -26.22 -20.19 -4.34
CA PHE A 153 -25.70 -19.97 -5.69
C PHE A 153 -25.40 -21.28 -6.42
N VAL A 154 -24.86 -22.28 -5.71
CA VAL A 154 -24.58 -23.62 -6.29
C VAL A 154 -25.75 -24.55 -6.02
N LYS A 155 -26.44 -24.96 -7.09
CA LYS A 155 -27.54 -25.92 -7.00
C LYS A 155 -27.04 -27.30 -7.43
N VAL A 156 -26.78 -28.18 -6.46
CA VAL A 156 -26.38 -29.58 -6.71
C VAL A 156 -27.63 -30.40 -6.98
N PRO A 157 -27.70 -31.18 -8.09
CA PRO A 157 -28.83 -32.04 -8.41
C PRO A 157 -29.08 -33.10 -7.31
N GLU A 158 -30.33 -33.43 -7.05
CA GLU A 158 -30.73 -34.38 -5.97
C GLU A 158 -30.03 -35.74 -6.08
N TYR A 159 -29.81 -36.26 -7.29
CA TYR A 159 -29.14 -37.53 -7.52
C TYR A 159 -27.66 -37.53 -7.09
N GLU A 160 -26.96 -36.39 -7.09
CA GLU A 160 -25.59 -36.26 -6.58
C GLU A 160 -25.55 -36.01 -5.07
N GLN A 161 -26.57 -35.36 -4.52
CA GLN A 161 -26.70 -35.18 -3.06
C GLN A 161 -26.88 -36.54 -2.35
N LEU A 162 -27.51 -37.51 -3.00
CA LEU A 162 -27.67 -38.90 -2.47
C LEU A 162 -26.33 -39.64 -2.45
N LYS A 163 -25.43 -39.45 -3.43
CA LYS A 163 -24.11 -40.07 -3.45
C LYS A 163 -23.22 -39.54 -2.35
N LEU A 164 -23.22 -38.25 -2.11
CA LEU A 164 -22.42 -37.59 -1.06
C LEU A 164 -22.83 -37.97 0.37
N LYS A 165 -24.06 -38.48 0.56
CA LYS A 165 -24.56 -38.95 1.88
C LYS A 165 -24.25 -40.42 2.16
N MET A 166 -23.73 -41.16 1.18
CA MET A 166 -23.46 -42.60 1.25
C MET A 166 -21.95 -42.91 1.42
N GLU A 167 -21.08 -41.90 1.34
CA GLU A 167 -19.65 -41.95 1.67
C GLU A 167 -19.43 -41.39 3.07
#